data_e6471e4460244502847e9de7607f2fe1
#
_entry.id   e6471e4460244502847e9de7607f2fe1
#
_cell.length_a   1.000
_cell.length_b   1.000
_cell.length_c   1.000
_cell.angle_alpha   90.00
_cell.angle_beta   90.00
_cell.angle_gamma   90.00
#
_symmetry.space_group_name_H-M   'P 1'
#
loop_
_entity.id
_entity.type
_entity.pdbx_description
1 polymer ?
#
loop_
_entity_poly.entity_id
_entity_poly.type
_entity_poly.pdbx_seq_one_letter_code
_entity_poly.pdbx_strand_id
1 'polypeptide(L)'
;MWLRTSTRLEFNAEVATPFLFMLRPRSGWQQWIGREQYMLAPSVPVVEFTDAFGNLCQRLVAPAGPFSVHATADIECPGSADAAPGAPFVEVQFLPEEVLPFLLPSRYCESDCFYQMAHDLTAGCLPGWDQVRAIVDHIARTIRYTPGSGSILRSAREVNGCSDAVCRDMTHLAISLTRALSIPARMVVGHLEDLVPMDLHAWFEAYVGGRWYTFDPTQFNLDGGRVAIAYGRDAADVAILTQFGDPVPLTWMEVSVQRMNAPPC
;
A
#
# COMPACT_ATOMS: atom_id res chain seq x y z
N MET A 1 -5.51 -8.92 17.06
CA MET A 1 -5.06 -7.87 18.01
C MET A 1 -5.75 -6.56 17.70
N TRP A 2 -5.82 -5.63 18.68
CA TRP A 2 -6.38 -4.31 18.46
C TRP A 2 -5.28 -3.27 18.32
N LEU A 3 -5.40 -2.42 17.28
CA LEU A 3 -4.52 -1.29 17.02
C LEU A 3 -5.35 0.01 16.94
N ARG A 4 -4.81 1.08 17.49
CA ARG A 4 -5.24 2.44 17.18
C ARG A 4 -4.29 3.04 16.17
N THR A 5 -4.82 3.43 15.02
CA THR A 5 -4.07 4.14 13.98
C THR A 5 -4.50 5.59 13.92
N SER A 6 -3.58 6.47 13.58
CA SER A 6 -3.83 7.89 13.39
C SER A 6 -2.96 8.43 12.27
N THR A 7 -3.57 9.20 11.37
CA THR A 7 -2.86 9.99 10.34
C THR A 7 -3.41 11.40 10.35
N ARG A 8 -2.52 12.37 10.55
CA ARG A 8 -2.82 13.80 10.50
C ARG A 8 -2.00 14.47 9.42
N LEU A 9 -2.67 15.24 8.57
CA LEU A 9 -2.07 16.03 7.49
C LEU A 9 -2.45 17.50 7.69
N GLU A 10 -1.48 18.41 7.49
CA GLU A 10 -1.71 19.85 7.57
C GLU A 10 -1.20 20.53 6.30
N PHE A 11 -1.94 21.51 5.84
CA PHE A 11 -1.70 22.26 4.61
C PHE A 11 -1.92 23.75 4.85
N ASN A 12 -1.33 24.56 3.98
CA ASN A 12 -1.66 25.99 3.89
C ASN A 12 -1.88 26.34 2.42
N ALA A 13 -3.13 26.33 1.99
CA ALA A 13 -3.52 26.59 0.60
C ALA A 13 -3.63 28.10 0.35
N GLU A 14 -3.06 28.59 -0.75
CA GLU A 14 -3.22 30.03 -1.13
C GLU A 14 -4.60 30.30 -1.69
N VAL A 15 -5.20 29.32 -2.34
CA VAL A 15 -6.53 29.37 -2.95
C VAL A 15 -7.36 28.15 -2.57
N ALA A 16 -8.68 28.23 -2.76
CA ALA A 16 -9.54 27.08 -2.56
C ALA A 16 -9.12 25.93 -3.49
N THR A 17 -8.74 24.78 -2.93
CA THR A 17 -8.12 23.68 -3.65
C THR A 17 -8.91 22.38 -3.49
N PRO A 18 -9.27 21.70 -4.58
CA PRO A 18 -9.90 20.38 -4.52
C PRO A 18 -8.89 19.30 -4.13
N PHE A 19 -9.31 18.42 -3.22
CA PHE A 19 -8.55 17.26 -2.77
C PHE A 19 -9.37 15.99 -2.88
N LEU A 20 -8.66 14.89 -3.10
CA LEU A 20 -9.12 13.52 -2.90
C LEU A 20 -8.22 12.85 -1.87
N PHE A 21 -8.80 12.37 -0.78
CA PHE A 21 -8.11 11.65 0.27
C PHE A 21 -8.52 10.17 0.28
N MET A 22 -7.54 9.30 0.57
CA MET A 22 -7.71 7.89 0.92
C MET A 22 -6.98 7.67 2.25
N LEU A 23 -7.61 8.04 3.36
CA LEU A 23 -7.01 7.96 4.71
C LEU A 23 -7.78 7.04 5.65
N ARG A 24 -8.96 6.58 5.23
CA ARG A 24 -9.84 5.78 6.05
C ARG A 24 -9.76 4.32 5.65
N PRO A 25 -9.35 3.42 6.56
CA PRO A 25 -9.38 1.99 6.31
C PRO A 25 -10.82 1.47 6.16
N ARG A 26 -10.98 0.32 5.55
CA ARG A 26 -12.27 -0.38 5.45
C ARG A 26 -12.22 -1.70 6.19
N SER A 27 -13.35 -2.11 6.77
CA SER A 27 -13.53 -3.50 7.20
C SER A 27 -13.49 -4.44 6.00
N GLY A 28 -12.84 -5.58 6.16
CA GLY A 28 -12.67 -6.57 5.11
C GLY A 28 -12.14 -7.88 5.68
N TRP A 29 -11.63 -8.73 4.81
CA TRP A 29 -11.19 -10.07 5.16
C TRP A 29 -10.16 -10.14 6.30
N GLN A 30 -9.22 -9.19 6.36
CA GLN A 30 -8.10 -9.24 7.30
C GLN A 30 -8.18 -8.19 8.42
N GLN A 31 -9.20 -7.35 8.43
CA GLN A 31 -9.32 -6.30 9.45
C GLN A 31 -10.77 -5.92 9.69
N TRP A 32 -11.06 -5.52 10.93
CA TRP A 32 -12.37 -5.04 11.36
C TRP A 32 -12.23 -3.69 12.06
N ILE A 33 -13.02 -2.70 11.62
CA ILE A 33 -13.03 -1.37 12.21
C ILE A 33 -14.09 -1.34 13.30
N GLY A 34 -13.65 -1.20 14.56
CA GLY A 34 -14.53 -1.08 15.72
C GLY A 34 -14.97 0.37 15.94
N ARG A 35 -14.08 1.34 15.69
CA ARG A 35 -14.36 2.77 15.83
C ARG A 35 -13.51 3.57 14.87
N GLU A 36 -14.07 4.66 14.33
CA GLU A 36 -13.29 5.60 13.55
C GLU A 36 -13.72 7.05 13.78
N GLN A 37 -12.84 7.98 13.53
CA GLN A 37 -13.10 9.42 13.50
C GLN A 37 -12.37 10.03 12.31
N TYR A 38 -13.07 10.91 11.60
CA TYR A 38 -12.51 11.69 10.50
C TYR A 38 -12.85 13.16 10.73
N MET A 39 -11.83 13.96 11.00
CA MET A 39 -11.98 15.36 11.38
C MET A 39 -11.29 16.27 10.38
N LEU A 40 -11.97 17.37 10.04
CA LEU A 40 -11.48 18.42 9.16
C LEU A 40 -11.49 19.75 9.91
N ALA A 41 -10.43 20.53 9.77
CA ALA A 41 -10.37 21.88 10.32
C ALA A 41 -9.80 22.86 9.30
N PRO A 42 -10.60 23.86 8.85
CA PRO A 42 -12.01 24.04 9.17
C PRO A 42 -12.89 22.94 8.58
N SER A 43 -14.07 22.74 9.15
CA SER A 43 -15.07 21.79 8.64
C SER A 43 -15.57 22.25 7.26
N VAL A 44 -15.55 21.31 6.31
CA VAL A 44 -16.02 21.52 4.93
C VAL A 44 -16.91 20.36 4.48
N PRO A 45 -17.78 20.55 3.48
CA PRO A 45 -18.55 19.47 2.89
C PRO A 45 -17.62 18.41 2.28
N VAL A 46 -17.94 17.14 2.50
CA VAL A 46 -17.22 15.98 1.96
C VAL A 46 -18.16 15.13 1.15
N VAL A 47 -17.72 14.68 -0.03
CA VAL A 47 -18.37 13.64 -0.81
C VAL A 47 -17.56 12.37 -0.65
N GLU A 48 -18.15 11.36 -0.01
CA GLU A 48 -17.55 10.05 0.15
C GLU A 48 -18.06 9.10 -0.93
N PHE A 49 -17.16 8.28 -1.48
CA PHE A 49 -17.47 7.26 -2.47
C PHE A 49 -16.45 6.12 -2.40
N THR A 50 -16.75 5.03 -3.07
CA THR A 50 -15.84 3.89 -3.22
C THR A 50 -15.33 3.85 -4.66
N ASP A 51 -14.01 3.70 -4.83
CA ASP A 51 -13.39 3.57 -6.15
C ASP A 51 -13.53 2.15 -6.74
N ALA A 52 -12.93 1.92 -7.92
CA ALA A 52 -12.97 0.64 -8.62
C ALA A 52 -12.24 -0.51 -7.89
N PHE A 53 -11.34 -0.19 -6.95
CA PHE A 53 -10.61 -1.17 -6.14
C PHE A 53 -11.25 -1.37 -4.76
N GLY A 54 -12.36 -0.70 -4.50
CA GLY A 54 -13.05 -0.78 -3.24
C GLY A 54 -12.51 0.15 -2.14
N ASN A 55 -11.63 1.09 -2.45
CA ASN A 55 -11.07 2.04 -1.50
C ASN A 55 -12.10 3.13 -1.14
N LEU A 56 -12.08 3.54 0.13
CA LEU A 56 -12.94 4.61 0.62
C LEU A 56 -12.28 5.96 0.34
N CYS A 57 -12.92 6.76 -0.52
CA CYS A 57 -12.42 8.03 -1.01
C CYS A 57 -13.22 9.19 -0.47
N GLN A 58 -12.55 10.28 -0.04
CA GLN A 58 -13.16 11.52 0.43
C GLN A 58 -12.76 12.68 -0.51
N ARG A 59 -13.71 13.20 -1.30
CA ARG A 59 -13.52 14.37 -2.13
C ARG A 59 -14.06 15.61 -1.43
N LEU A 60 -13.23 16.65 -1.36
CA LEU A 60 -13.57 17.93 -0.75
C LEU A 60 -12.85 19.10 -1.42
N VAL A 61 -13.23 20.33 -1.07
CA VAL A 61 -12.50 21.54 -1.43
C VAL A 61 -12.02 22.19 -0.15
N ALA A 62 -10.70 22.21 0.08
CA ALA A 62 -10.09 22.95 1.18
C ALA A 62 -10.18 24.45 0.88
N PRO A 63 -10.57 25.30 1.85
CA PRO A 63 -10.55 26.76 1.66
C PRO A 63 -9.12 27.28 1.61
N ALA A 64 -8.95 28.52 1.15
CA ALA A 64 -7.67 29.23 1.30
C ALA A 64 -7.32 29.39 2.79
N GLY A 65 -6.04 29.27 3.11
CA GLY A 65 -5.51 29.32 4.47
C GLY A 65 -5.17 27.94 5.05
N PRO A 66 -4.97 27.85 6.36
CA PRO A 66 -4.66 26.58 7.05
C PRO A 66 -5.81 25.59 6.94
N PHE A 67 -5.47 24.35 6.60
CA PHE A 67 -6.41 23.24 6.52
C PHE A 67 -5.77 21.96 7.07
N SER A 68 -6.51 21.19 7.84
CA SER A 68 -6.03 19.91 8.35
C SER A 68 -7.06 18.79 8.20
N VAL A 69 -6.54 17.58 8.00
CA VAL A 69 -7.29 16.33 7.96
C VAL A 69 -6.70 15.40 9.00
N HIS A 70 -7.54 14.82 9.85
CA HIS A 70 -7.13 13.86 10.87
C HIS A 70 -8.06 12.65 10.84
N ALA A 71 -7.50 11.50 10.47
CA ALA A 71 -8.17 10.20 10.47
C ALA A 71 -7.63 9.34 11.60
N THR A 72 -8.51 8.80 12.45
CA THR A 72 -8.15 7.83 13.49
C THR A 72 -9.09 6.63 13.43
N ALA A 73 -8.57 5.44 13.72
CA ALA A 73 -9.39 4.24 13.76
C ALA A 73 -8.86 3.24 14.82
N ASP A 74 -9.79 2.57 15.50
CA ASP A 74 -9.54 1.41 16.34
C ASP A 74 -9.89 0.16 15.55
N ILE A 75 -8.92 -0.70 15.30
CA ILE A 75 -9.00 -1.77 14.30
C ILE A 75 -8.55 -3.08 14.90
N GLU A 76 -9.35 -4.11 14.72
CA GLU A 76 -8.92 -5.48 14.95
C GLU A 76 -8.27 -6.04 13.69
N CYS A 77 -7.05 -6.56 13.82
CA CYS A 77 -6.28 -7.16 12.73
C CYS A 77 -5.43 -8.34 13.25
N PRO A 78 -4.92 -9.22 12.36
CA PRO A 78 -3.93 -10.23 12.73
C PRO A 78 -2.65 -9.61 13.28
N GLY A 79 -1.95 -10.31 14.17
CA GLY A 79 -0.67 -9.88 14.73
C GLY A 79 0.54 -10.17 13.83
N SER A 80 0.32 -10.88 12.73
CA SER A 80 1.30 -11.20 11.69
C SER A 80 0.56 -11.52 10.39
N ALA A 81 1.22 -11.39 9.26
CA ALA A 81 0.67 -11.85 8.01
C ALA A 81 0.87 -13.38 7.85
N ASP A 82 -0.09 -14.01 7.16
CA ASP A 82 -0.04 -15.44 6.86
C ASP A 82 1.11 -15.77 5.91
N ALA A 83 1.78 -16.89 6.15
CA ALA A 83 2.74 -17.49 5.25
C ALA A 83 2.20 -18.83 4.71
N ALA A 84 2.49 -19.12 3.45
CA ALA A 84 2.09 -20.37 2.80
C ALA A 84 3.18 -20.89 1.84
N PRO A 85 4.36 -21.27 2.35
CA PRO A 85 5.40 -21.89 1.53
C PRO A 85 4.85 -23.05 0.71
N GLY A 86 5.16 -23.08 -0.61
CA GLY A 86 4.65 -24.08 -1.52
C GLY A 86 3.21 -23.85 -2.02
N ALA A 87 2.52 -22.76 -1.63
CA ALA A 87 1.21 -22.43 -2.22
C ALA A 87 1.37 -22.27 -3.74
N PRO A 88 0.55 -23.02 -4.54
CA PRO A 88 0.80 -23.15 -5.96
C PRO A 88 0.45 -21.90 -6.76
N PHE A 89 1.10 -21.77 -7.90
CA PHE A 89 0.65 -20.87 -8.97
C PHE A 89 -0.79 -21.23 -9.39
N VAL A 90 -1.59 -20.20 -9.68
CA VAL A 90 -2.94 -20.39 -10.23
C VAL A 90 -2.92 -19.95 -11.70
N GLU A 91 -3.24 -20.87 -12.59
CA GLU A 91 -3.26 -20.56 -14.01
C GLU A 91 -4.32 -19.51 -14.35
N VAL A 92 -4.01 -18.62 -15.30
CA VAL A 92 -4.80 -17.42 -15.61
C VAL A 92 -6.27 -17.73 -15.90
N GLN A 93 -6.56 -18.85 -16.57
CA GLN A 93 -7.94 -19.27 -16.90
C GLN A 93 -8.78 -19.67 -15.66
N PHE A 94 -8.15 -19.88 -14.51
CA PHE A 94 -8.82 -20.24 -13.25
C PHE A 94 -8.86 -19.07 -12.25
N LEU A 95 -8.32 -17.91 -12.63
CA LEU A 95 -8.34 -16.71 -11.77
C LEU A 95 -9.76 -16.10 -11.75
N PRO A 96 -10.22 -15.62 -10.59
CA PRO A 96 -11.43 -14.79 -10.51
C PRO A 96 -11.30 -13.51 -11.34
N GLU A 97 -12.40 -13.03 -11.91
CA GLU A 97 -12.40 -11.86 -12.80
C GLU A 97 -11.85 -10.60 -12.12
N GLU A 98 -12.17 -10.42 -10.83
CA GLU A 98 -11.70 -9.28 -10.03
C GLU A 98 -10.18 -9.28 -9.77
N VAL A 99 -9.51 -10.40 -10.00
CA VAL A 99 -8.05 -10.54 -9.83
C VAL A 99 -7.29 -10.19 -11.12
N LEU A 100 -7.92 -10.35 -12.29
CA LEU A 100 -7.29 -10.15 -13.61
C LEU A 100 -6.66 -8.76 -13.82
N PRO A 101 -7.24 -7.63 -13.32
CA PRO A 101 -6.61 -6.32 -13.45
C PRO A 101 -5.21 -6.23 -12.84
N PHE A 102 -4.89 -7.10 -11.88
CA PHE A 102 -3.62 -7.13 -11.16
C PHE A 102 -2.54 -8.00 -11.84
N LEU A 103 -2.81 -8.51 -13.04
CA LEU A 103 -1.82 -9.12 -13.95
C LEU A 103 -1.19 -8.08 -14.88
N LEU A 104 -1.90 -6.97 -15.15
CA LEU A 104 -1.53 -6.04 -16.21
C LEU A 104 -0.43 -5.07 -15.77
N PRO A 105 0.42 -4.60 -16.68
CA PRO A 105 1.29 -3.46 -16.43
C PRO A 105 0.50 -2.23 -16.00
N SER A 106 1.11 -1.37 -15.22
CA SER A 106 0.48 -0.15 -14.73
C SER A 106 1.48 1.01 -14.68
N ARG A 107 1.06 2.21 -14.25
CA ARG A 107 1.88 3.44 -14.38
C ARG A 107 3.29 3.32 -13.82
N TYR A 108 3.44 2.64 -12.67
CA TYR A 108 4.72 2.47 -11.98
C TYR A 108 5.21 1.02 -11.95
N CYS A 109 4.41 0.09 -12.47
CA CYS A 109 4.74 -1.33 -12.51
C CYS A 109 4.74 -1.81 -13.97
N GLU A 110 5.86 -1.58 -14.67
CA GLU A 110 6.08 -1.97 -16.08
C GLU A 110 6.47 -3.46 -16.18
N SER A 111 5.56 -4.35 -15.78
CA SER A 111 5.81 -5.80 -15.70
C SER A 111 6.20 -6.43 -17.04
N ASP A 112 5.76 -5.86 -18.15
CA ASP A 112 6.13 -6.24 -19.52
C ASP A 112 7.63 -6.08 -19.83
N CYS A 113 8.36 -5.28 -19.04
CA CYS A 113 9.80 -5.07 -19.18
C CYS A 113 10.65 -6.05 -18.35
N PHE A 114 10.04 -6.93 -17.53
CA PHE A 114 10.77 -7.71 -16.52
C PHE A 114 10.72 -9.24 -16.73
N TYR A 115 10.19 -9.71 -17.87
CA TYR A 115 10.00 -11.13 -18.12
C TYR A 115 11.28 -11.96 -17.89
N GLN A 116 12.38 -11.60 -18.59
CA GLN A 116 13.62 -12.37 -18.50
C GLN A 116 14.21 -12.35 -17.08
N MET A 117 14.25 -11.17 -16.46
CA MET A 117 14.79 -11.01 -15.11
C MET A 117 14.00 -11.83 -14.10
N ALA A 118 12.66 -11.82 -14.16
CA ALA A 118 11.81 -12.55 -13.26
C ALA A 118 12.02 -14.08 -13.38
N HIS A 119 12.10 -14.60 -14.61
CA HIS A 119 12.36 -16.01 -14.86
C HIS A 119 13.77 -16.46 -14.41
N ASP A 120 14.80 -15.66 -14.70
CA ASP A 120 16.17 -15.98 -14.29
C ASP A 120 16.30 -15.99 -12.76
N LEU A 121 15.66 -15.03 -12.08
CA LEU A 121 15.70 -14.89 -10.64
C LEU A 121 14.99 -16.03 -9.91
N THR A 122 13.93 -16.55 -10.51
CA THR A 122 13.10 -17.60 -9.89
C THR A 122 13.36 -18.99 -10.46
N ALA A 123 14.44 -19.16 -11.23
CA ALA A 123 14.82 -20.45 -11.80
C ALA A 123 15.02 -21.50 -10.68
N GLY A 124 14.30 -22.61 -10.79
CA GLY A 124 14.33 -23.71 -9.80
C GLY A 124 13.42 -23.53 -8.58
N CYS A 125 12.71 -22.40 -8.44
CA CYS A 125 11.67 -22.24 -7.43
C CYS A 125 10.41 -23.01 -7.81
N LEU A 126 9.65 -23.47 -6.80
CA LEU A 126 8.30 -23.96 -7.03
C LEU A 126 7.42 -22.80 -7.54
N PRO A 127 6.59 -23.02 -8.59
CA PRO A 127 5.70 -21.99 -9.10
C PRO A 127 4.68 -21.53 -8.05
N GLY A 128 4.53 -20.21 -7.91
CA GLY A 128 3.64 -19.58 -6.96
C GLY A 128 4.37 -18.90 -5.80
N TRP A 129 4.06 -19.24 -4.57
CA TRP A 129 4.60 -18.60 -3.37
C TRP A 129 6.13 -18.49 -3.37
N ASP A 130 6.83 -19.57 -3.68
CA ASP A 130 8.29 -19.62 -3.57
C ASP A 130 8.97 -18.71 -4.58
N GLN A 131 8.36 -18.53 -5.76
CA GLN A 131 8.83 -17.53 -6.74
C GLN A 131 8.67 -16.11 -6.21
N VAL A 132 7.51 -15.77 -5.63
CA VAL A 132 7.28 -14.45 -5.04
C VAL A 132 8.24 -14.21 -3.88
N ARG A 133 8.47 -15.20 -3.05
CA ARG A 133 9.44 -15.12 -1.94
C ARG A 133 10.86 -14.87 -2.45
N ALA A 134 11.29 -15.56 -3.49
CA ALA A 134 12.61 -15.36 -4.10
C ALA A 134 12.78 -13.93 -4.66
N ILE A 135 11.72 -13.36 -5.25
CA ILE A 135 11.70 -11.96 -5.70
C ILE A 135 11.89 -11.01 -4.52
N VAL A 136 11.12 -11.18 -3.45
CA VAL A 136 11.22 -10.35 -2.23
C VAL A 136 12.62 -10.43 -1.63
N ASP A 137 13.17 -11.63 -1.50
CA ASP A 137 14.51 -11.87 -0.96
C ASP A 137 15.61 -11.25 -1.83
N HIS A 138 15.44 -11.26 -3.15
CA HIS A 138 16.36 -10.59 -4.07
C HIS A 138 16.36 -9.07 -3.85
N ILE A 139 15.19 -8.44 -3.86
CA ILE A 139 15.04 -6.99 -3.67
C ILE A 139 15.62 -6.57 -2.32
N ALA A 140 15.27 -7.26 -1.24
CA ALA A 140 15.74 -6.96 0.10
C ALA A 140 17.28 -7.09 0.26
N ARG A 141 17.94 -7.94 -0.55
CA ARG A 141 19.40 -8.08 -0.54
C ARG A 141 20.11 -7.07 -1.43
N THR A 142 19.48 -6.61 -2.51
CA THR A 142 20.12 -5.76 -3.52
C THR A 142 19.83 -4.28 -3.36
N ILE A 143 18.71 -3.92 -2.74
CA ILE A 143 18.26 -2.54 -2.55
C ILE A 143 18.13 -2.27 -1.04
N ARG A 144 18.87 -1.27 -0.56
CA ARG A 144 18.75 -0.84 0.84
C ARG A 144 17.49 0.00 1.01
N TYR A 145 16.65 -0.37 1.96
CA TYR A 145 15.52 0.45 2.37
C TYR A 145 16.00 1.75 3.05
N THR A 146 15.58 2.90 2.53
CA THR A 146 15.94 4.22 3.05
C THR A 146 14.68 5.06 3.26
N PRO A 147 14.11 5.11 4.49
CA PRO A 147 12.94 5.89 4.80
C PRO A 147 13.14 7.38 4.52
N GLY A 148 12.09 8.10 4.13
CA GLY A 148 12.11 9.56 3.95
C GLY A 148 12.79 10.07 2.68
N SER A 149 13.41 9.22 1.86
CA SER A 149 14.06 9.63 0.60
C SER A 149 13.10 9.74 -0.59
N GLY A 150 11.81 9.47 -0.37
CA GLY A 150 10.80 9.24 -1.41
C GLY A 150 10.05 10.47 -1.91
N SER A 151 10.68 11.65 -2.03
CA SER A 151 10.03 12.86 -2.58
C SER A 151 9.61 12.71 -4.05
N ILE A 152 10.26 11.83 -4.81
CA ILE A 152 9.95 11.54 -6.21
C ILE A 152 9.40 10.13 -6.33
N LEU A 153 8.29 9.99 -7.06
CA LEU A 153 7.71 8.67 -7.40
C LEU A 153 8.58 8.01 -8.47
N ARG A 154 9.16 6.85 -8.16
CA ARG A 154 9.95 6.04 -9.11
C ARG A 154 9.16 4.83 -9.56
N SER A 155 9.25 4.51 -10.86
CA SER A 155 8.70 3.29 -11.43
C SER A 155 9.63 2.09 -11.17
N ALA A 156 9.15 0.88 -11.43
CA ALA A 156 9.94 -0.33 -11.28
C ALA A 156 11.23 -0.30 -12.13
N ARG A 157 11.17 0.23 -13.34
CA ARG A 157 12.37 0.38 -14.22
C ARG A 157 13.39 1.35 -13.65
N GLU A 158 12.92 2.46 -13.06
CA GLU A 158 13.80 3.45 -12.45
C GLU A 158 14.45 2.95 -11.15
N VAL A 159 13.78 2.07 -10.44
CA VAL A 159 14.28 1.46 -9.19
C VAL A 159 15.23 0.30 -9.47
N ASN A 160 15.02 -0.42 -10.56
CA ASN A 160 15.85 -1.56 -10.90
C ASN A 160 17.31 -1.13 -11.13
N GLY A 161 18.20 -1.63 -10.30
CA GLY A 161 19.63 -1.24 -10.30
C GLY A 161 19.98 -0.06 -9.37
N CYS A 162 19.02 0.53 -8.65
CA CYS A 162 19.33 1.47 -7.59
C CYS A 162 19.93 0.77 -6.37
N SER A 163 20.79 1.47 -5.64
CA SER A 163 21.37 0.98 -4.38
C SER A 163 20.44 1.18 -3.18
N ASP A 164 19.48 2.09 -3.29
CA ASP A 164 18.54 2.44 -2.21
C ASP A 164 17.19 2.90 -2.76
N ALA A 165 16.15 2.63 -1.99
CA ALA A 165 14.77 3.00 -2.32
C ALA A 165 13.89 3.06 -1.06
N VAL A 166 12.71 3.68 -1.20
CA VAL A 166 11.66 3.65 -0.19
C VAL A 166 10.76 2.42 -0.36
N CYS A 167 9.93 2.12 0.65
CA CYS A 167 9.01 0.96 0.63
C CYS A 167 8.14 0.91 -0.63
N ARG A 168 7.55 2.04 -1.03
CA ARG A 168 6.73 2.18 -2.23
C ARG A 168 7.46 1.75 -3.50
N ASP A 169 8.69 2.24 -3.68
CA ASP A 169 9.48 2.00 -4.87
C ASP A 169 9.93 0.54 -4.95
N MET A 170 10.36 -0.05 -3.82
CA MET A 170 10.70 -1.48 -3.73
C MET A 170 9.47 -2.36 -4.02
N THR A 171 8.30 -1.92 -3.57
CA THR A 171 7.02 -2.59 -3.85
C THR A 171 6.68 -2.55 -5.35
N HIS A 172 6.90 -1.44 -6.05
CA HIS A 172 6.70 -1.38 -7.51
C HIS A 172 7.55 -2.42 -8.26
N LEU A 173 8.83 -2.55 -7.89
CA LEU A 173 9.72 -3.55 -8.50
C LEU A 173 9.24 -4.99 -8.18
N ALA A 174 8.86 -5.26 -6.93
CA ALA A 174 8.35 -6.57 -6.53
C ALA A 174 7.07 -6.96 -7.30
N ILE A 175 6.12 -6.04 -7.41
CA ILE A 175 4.89 -6.24 -8.18
C ILE A 175 5.21 -6.50 -9.66
N SER A 176 6.13 -5.73 -10.26
CA SER A 176 6.48 -5.87 -11.66
C SER A 176 7.09 -7.23 -11.97
N LEU A 177 8.02 -7.70 -11.14
CA LEU A 177 8.64 -9.02 -11.27
C LEU A 177 7.61 -10.15 -11.04
N THR A 178 6.71 -9.98 -10.07
CA THR A 178 5.67 -10.96 -9.77
C THR A 178 4.67 -11.09 -10.92
N ARG A 179 4.19 -9.98 -11.48
CA ARG A 179 3.29 -9.96 -12.64
C ARG A 179 3.95 -10.48 -13.92
N ALA A 180 5.26 -10.26 -14.08
CA ALA A 180 6.01 -10.80 -15.20
C ALA A 180 6.01 -12.35 -15.25
N LEU A 181 5.75 -13.01 -14.10
CA LEU A 181 5.51 -14.46 -13.97
C LEU A 181 4.02 -14.83 -14.11
N SER A 182 3.16 -13.92 -14.53
CA SER A 182 1.71 -14.11 -14.57
C SER A 182 1.07 -14.41 -13.20
N ILE A 183 1.70 -13.96 -12.11
CA ILE A 183 1.14 -14.03 -10.77
C ILE A 183 0.49 -12.67 -10.47
N PRO A 184 -0.83 -12.60 -10.21
CA PRO A 184 -1.48 -11.35 -9.87
C PRO A 184 -0.88 -10.75 -8.60
N ALA A 185 -0.56 -9.44 -8.65
CA ALA A 185 0.00 -8.72 -7.52
C ALA A 185 -0.61 -7.32 -7.41
N ARG A 186 -0.96 -6.90 -6.18
CA ARG A 186 -1.56 -5.59 -5.91
C ARG A 186 -0.79 -4.84 -4.84
N MET A 187 -0.71 -3.54 -4.99
CA MET A 187 -0.12 -2.65 -3.99
C MET A 187 -1.11 -2.41 -2.86
N VAL A 188 -0.59 -2.33 -1.66
CA VAL A 188 -1.31 -1.94 -0.46
C VAL A 188 -0.58 -0.79 0.21
N VAL A 189 -1.32 0.23 0.62
CA VAL A 189 -0.83 1.31 1.47
C VAL A 189 -1.60 1.31 2.78
N GLY A 190 -0.91 1.49 3.89
CA GLY A 190 -1.53 1.48 5.19
C GLY A 190 -0.57 1.75 6.35
N HIS A 191 -0.96 1.28 7.52
CA HIS A 191 -0.18 1.40 8.74
C HIS A 191 0.48 0.06 9.08
N LEU A 192 1.72 0.13 9.55
CA LEU A 192 2.47 -1.02 10.08
C LEU A 192 2.86 -0.73 11.52
N GLU A 193 2.52 -1.63 12.44
CA GLU A 193 2.96 -1.57 13.83
C GLU A 193 4.49 -1.63 13.92
N ASP A 194 5.06 -0.87 14.85
CA ASP A 194 6.51 -0.84 15.16
C ASP A 194 7.41 -0.39 13.99
N LEU A 195 6.86 0.23 12.95
CA LEU A 195 7.67 0.79 11.87
C LEU A 195 8.58 1.91 12.38
N VAL A 196 9.87 1.90 12.00
CA VAL A 196 10.85 2.90 12.42
C VAL A 196 11.61 3.47 11.20
N PRO A 197 11.54 4.79 10.97
CA PRO A 197 10.66 5.77 11.61
C PRO A 197 9.19 5.50 11.30
N MET A 198 8.29 5.94 12.19
CA MET A 198 6.84 5.76 11.98
C MET A 198 6.39 6.63 10.81
N ASP A 199 5.72 5.97 9.85
CA ASP A 199 5.17 6.57 8.62
C ASP A 199 4.07 5.67 8.06
N LEU A 200 3.38 6.13 7.02
CA LEU A 200 2.58 5.24 6.18
C LEU A 200 3.50 4.28 5.43
N HIS A 201 3.07 3.05 5.32
CA HIS A 201 3.86 1.99 4.74
C HIS A 201 3.22 1.44 3.47
N ALA A 202 4.06 0.96 2.55
CA ALA A 202 3.63 0.30 1.33
C ALA A 202 4.22 -1.11 1.28
N TRP A 203 3.35 -2.08 0.96
CA TRP A 203 3.69 -3.47 0.70
C TRP A 203 2.86 -3.99 -0.47
N PHE A 204 2.92 -5.26 -0.78
CA PHE A 204 2.06 -5.84 -1.79
C PHE A 204 1.45 -7.15 -1.35
N GLU A 205 0.42 -7.55 -2.06
CA GLU A 205 -0.16 -8.88 -1.96
C GLU A 205 -0.06 -9.58 -3.31
N ALA A 206 0.25 -10.87 -3.29
CA ALA A 206 0.26 -11.75 -4.44
C ALA A 206 -0.83 -12.82 -4.31
N TYR A 207 -1.49 -13.13 -5.43
CA TYR A 207 -2.54 -14.15 -5.47
C TYR A 207 -1.95 -15.49 -5.85
N VAL A 208 -1.80 -16.37 -4.88
CA VAL A 208 -1.27 -17.72 -5.02
C VAL A 208 -2.12 -18.70 -4.23
N GLY A 209 -2.25 -19.94 -4.68
CA GLY A 209 -3.04 -20.95 -3.99
C GLY A 209 -4.52 -20.60 -3.81
N GLY A 210 -5.05 -19.71 -4.65
CA GLY A 210 -6.46 -19.32 -4.63
C GLY A 210 -6.82 -18.17 -3.67
N ARG A 211 -5.85 -17.47 -3.08
CA ARG A 211 -6.09 -16.28 -2.24
C ARG A 211 -4.93 -15.29 -2.24
N TRP A 212 -5.17 -14.09 -1.71
CA TRP A 212 -4.16 -13.07 -1.51
C TRP A 212 -3.31 -13.36 -0.29
N TYR A 213 -1.98 -13.19 -0.43
CA TYR A 213 -1.00 -13.24 0.65
C TYR A 213 -0.12 -12.00 0.65
N THR A 214 0.19 -11.52 1.83
CA THR A 214 1.04 -10.35 2.06
C THR A 214 2.51 -10.68 1.86
N PHE A 215 3.23 -9.79 1.14
CA PHE A 215 4.67 -9.78 0.98
C PHE A 215 5.22 -8.38 1.15
N ASP A 216 6.39 -8.25 1.75
CA ASP A 216 6.99 -6.94 2.03
C ASP A 216 8.50 -6.99 1.78
N PRO A 217 9.01 -6.29 0.75
CA PRO A 217 10.44 -6.30 0.42
C PRO A 217 11.30 -5.51 1.42
N THR A 218 10.69 -4.79 2.37
CA THR A 218 11.39 -4.00 3.37
C THR A 218 11.38 -4.62 4.76
N GLN A 219 10.49 -5.60 5.00
CA GLN A 219 10.32 -6.27 6.29
C GLN A 219 10.54 -7.78 6.14
N PHE A 220 11.63 -8.32 6.69
CA PHE A 220 11.99 -9.72 6.54
C PHE A 220 11.03 -10.67 7.22
N ASN A 221 10.57 -10.32 8.40
CA ASN A 221 9.49 -11.01 9.09
C ASN A 221 8.19 -10.24 8.83
N LEU A 222 7.10 -10.96 8.74
CA LEU A 222 5.78 -10.39 8.56
C LEU A 222 5.05 -10.21 9.90
N ASP A 223 5.81 -10.10 10.99
CA ASP A 223 5.30 -9.78 12.32
C ASP A 223 4.83 -8.33 12.40
N GLY A 224 4.01 -8.06 13.40
CA GLY A 224 3.35 -6.77 13.58
C GLY A 224 2.03 -6.64 12.82
N GLY A 225 1.09 -5.97 13.47
CA GLY A 225 -0.22 -5.72 12.88
C GLY A 225 -0.12 -4.76 11.68
N ARG A 226 -0.80 -5.13 10.60
CA ARG A 226 -0.95 -4.30 9.40
C ARG A 226 -2.39 -3.87 9.23
N VAL A 227 -2.58 -2.59 8.96
CA VAL A 227 -3.90 -2.02 8.68
C VAL A 227 -3.87 -1.43 7.28
N ALA A 228 -4.58 -2.06 6.35
CA ALA A 228 -4.70 -1.58 4.98
C ALA A 228 -5.66 -0.39 4.90
N ILE A 229 -5.23 0.67 4.22
CA ILE A 229 -6.05 1.84 3.87
C ILE A 229 -6.56 1.71 2.44
N ALA A 230 -5.66 1.39 1.49
CA ALA A 230 -6.00 1.34 0.07
C ALA A 230 -5.29 0.19 -0.64
N TYR A 231 -5.96 -0.35 -1.65
CA TYR A 231 -5.47 -1.37 -2.58
C TYR A 231 -5.50 -0.82 -4.00
N GLY A 232 -4.52 -1.19 -4.83
CA GLY A 232 -4.50 -0.78 -6.22
C GLY A 232 -3.43 -1.50 -7.02
N ARG A 233 -3.25 -1.12 -8.28
CA ARG A 233 -2.23 -1.73 -9.13
C ARG A 233 -0.84 -1.23 -8.82
N ASP A 234 -0.74 0.05 -8.46
CA ASP A 234 0.48 0.73 -8.05
C ASP A 234 0.16 2.04 -7.32
N ALA A 235 1.16 2.89 -7.06
CA ALA A 235 0.99 4.14 -6.32
C ALA A 235 0.04 5.15 -6.98
N ALA A 236 -0.28 5.04 -8.27
CA ALA A 236 -1.26 5.92 -8.91
C ALA A 236 -2.69 5.64 -8.44
N ASP A 237 -2.98 4.37 -8.09
CA ASP A 237 -4.31 3.95 -7.64
C ASP A 237 -4.48 4.10 -6.11
N VAL A 238 -3.39 4.16 -5.33
CA VAL A 238 -3.42 4.17 -3.86
C VAL A 238 -2.83 5.46 -3.25
N ALA A 239 -2.91 6.55 -3.99
CA ALA A 239 -2.45 7.85 -3.48
C ALA A 239 -3.32 8.29 -2.30
N ILE A 240 -2.74 8.35 -1.10
CA ILE A 240 -3.44 8.77 0.13
C ILE A 240 -3.94 10.22 0.06
N LEU A 241 -3.32 10.99 -0.81
CA LEU A 241 -3.62 12.38 -1.09
C LEU A 241 -3.41 12.65 -2.59
N THR A 242 -4.44 13.17 -3.25
CA THR A 242 -4.36 13.75 -4.58
C THR A 242 -4.93 15.16 -4.53
N GLN A 243 -4.20 16.13 -5.05
CA GLN A 243 -4.67 17.52 -5.19
C GLN A 243 -4.89 17.87 -6.66
N PHE A 244 -5.76 18.81 -6.91
CA PHE A 244 -6.08 19.30 -8.26
C PHE A 244 -5.91 20.83 -8.30
N GLY A 245 -5.13 21.32 -9.27
CA GLY A 245 -4.75 22.73 -9.39
C GLY A 245 -3.31 22.99 -8.98
N ASP A 246 -3.04 24.20 -8.51
CA ASP A 246 -1.71 24.61 -8.12
C ASP A 246 -1.19 23.78 -6.93
N PRO A 247 0.12 23.45 -6.88
CA PRO A 247 0.68 22.64 -5.81
C PRO A 247 0.50 23.29 -4.43
N VAL A 248 -0.11 22.54 -3.52
CA VAL A 248 -0.22 22.92 -2.10
C VAL A 248 0.74 22.05 -1.31
N PRO A 249 1.81 22.61 -0.72
CA PRO A 249 2.75 21.82 0.05
C PRO A 249 2.10 21.30 1.34
N LEU A 250 2.38 20.04 1.64
CA LEU A 250 2.10 19.45 2.93
C LEU A 250 3.04 20.10 3.95
N THR A 251 2.50 20.78 4.95
CA THR A 251 3.28 21.49 5.98
C THR A 251 3.62 20.62 7.17
N TRP A 252 2.76 19.61 7.44
CA TRP A 252 2.97 18.65 8.52
C TRP A 252 2.28 17.33 8.21
N MET A 253 2.95 16.23 8.58
CA MET A 253 2.39 14.88 8.57
C MET A 253 2.78 14.16 9.84
N GLU A 254 1.82 13.54 10.49
CA GLU A 254 2.03 12.70 11.65
C GLU A 254 1.27 11.39 11.48
N VAL A 255 1.97 10.29 11.71
CA VAL A 255 1.41 8.94 11.69
C VAL A 255 1.70 8.28 13.02
N SER A 256 0.72 7.60 13.59
CA SER A 256 0.94 6.77 14.77
C SER A 256 0.17 5.46 14.70
N VAL A 257 0.77 4.42 15.27
CA VAL A 257 0.17 3.10 15.46
C VAL A 257 0.42 2.67 16.91
N GLN A 258 -0.62 2.32 17.62
CA GLN A 258 -0.52 1.95 19.03
C GLN A 258 -1.33 0.67 19.29
N ARG A 259 -0.68 -0.31 19.92
CA ARG A 259 -1.39 -1.50 20.40
C ARG A 259 -2.31 -1.12 21.56
N MET A 260 -3.51 -1.63 21.53
CA MET A 260 -4.52 -1.37 22.55
C MET A 260 -5.26 -2.62 22.98
N ASN A 261 -5.94 -2.56 24.12
CA ASN A 261 -6.94 -3.54 24.48
C ASN A 261 -8.18 -3.38 23.60
N ALA A 262 -8.99 -4.44 23.47
CA ALA A 262 -10.27 -4.33 22.77
C ALA A 262 -11.06 -3.13 23.33
N PRO A 263 -11.67 -2.29 22.47
CA PRO A 263 -12.50 -1.21 22.95
C PRO A 263 -13.67 -1.78 23.77
N PRO A 264 -14.13 -1.09 24.80
CA PRO A 264 -15.32 -1.53 25.53
C PRO A 264 -16.51 -1.56 24.56
N CYS A 265 -17.31 -2.62 24.66
CA CYS A 265 -18.54 -2.81 23.89
C CYS A 265 -19.55 -1.69 24.15
#